data_7b0d2fc2434fc2e9c179c603fe5277bf
#
_entry.id   7b0d2fc2434fc2e9c179c603fe5277bf
#
_cell.length_a   1.000
_cell.length_b   1.000
_cell.length_c   1.000
_cell.angle_alpha   90.00
_cell.angle_beta   90.00
_cell.angle_gamma   90.00
#
_symmetry.space_group_name_H-M   'P 1'
#
loop_
_entity.id
_entity.type
_entity.pdbx_description
1 polymer ?
#
loop_
_entity_poly.entity_id
_entity_poly.type
_entity_poly.pdbx_seq_one_letter_code
_entity_poly.pdbx_strand_id
1 'polypeptide(L)'
;KSISFTDSKSLIVKKNIGIKNDRIFAFTRLINQIEANNFEKNTKKRNLNFFLTLRNSPFLNKYNFELKEKELSLLLNNKLIKKISLNNRDNFKTLSEEIKRREKLTRYTPYLIQNTNFPFFDTMPHNSISLINMNSIRDFEKKANHKISHDRFRGNIYIKNIDPWIEFGWVNKQILINDCLFKVAEKIPRCSATNLVPNSDVVDINLPKKLREIYGHINMGIYLKPLTDGKINISDQIKIIT
;
A
#
# COMPACT_ATOMS: atom_id res chain seq x y z
N LYS A 1 -4.72 -1.72 -7.02
CA LYS A 1 -3.48 -1.24 -6.34
C LYS A 1 -3.78 0.11 -5.73
N SER A 2 -3.64 0.25 -4.42
CA SER A 2 -3.53 1.57 -3.82
C SER A 2 -2.19 2.17 -4.26
N ILE A 3 -2.19 3.44 -4.63
CA ILE A 3 -0.98 4.14 -5.05
C ILE A 3 -0.25 4.54 -3.77
N SER A 4 0.90 3.94 -3.51
CA SER A 4 1.80 4.36 -2.44
C SER A 4 3.00 5.09 -3.06
N PHE A 5 3.42 6.19 -2.44
CA PHE A 5 4.56 6.97 -2.88
C PHE A 5 5.74 6.62 -1.97
N THR A 6 6.69 5.85 -2.50
CA THR A 6 7.81 5.31 -1.71
C THR A 6 9.11 6.11 -1.83
N ASP A 7 9.17 7.12 -2.71
CA ASP A 7 10.45 7.78 -3.06
C ASP A 7 10.70 9.13 -2.37
N SER A 8 9.91 9.50 -1.37
CA SER A 8 10.19 10.72 -0.62
C SER A 8 11.22 10.47 0.49
N LYS A 9 12.23 11.34 0.59
CA LYS A 9 13.19 11.34 1.70
C LYS A 9 12.54 11.58 3.06
N SER A 10 11.27 11.96 3.08
CA SER A 10 10.47 12.18 4.28
C SER A 10 9.00 11.86 4.07
N LEU A 11 8.33 11.41 5.14
CA LEU A 11 6.89 11.13 5.17
C LEU A 11 6.19 12.17 6.05
N ILE A 12 5.15 12.79 5.51
CA ILE A 12 4.27 13.66 6.29
C ILE A 12 3.15 12.82 6.86
N VAL A 13 3.09 12.75 8.18
CA VAL A 13 2.12 11.99 8.96
C VAL A 13 0.97 12.90 9.36
N LYS A 14 -0.26 12.42 9.22
CA LYS A 14 -1.49 13.08 9.66
C LYS A 14 -2.30 12.15 10.56
N LYS A 15 -2.65 12.62 11.76
CA LYS A 15 -3.34 11.87 12.81
C LYS A 15 -4.54 11.06 12.32
N ASN A 16 -5.37 11.62 11.46
CA ASN A 16 -6.62 11.00 11.02
C ASN A 16 -6.57 10.42 9.60
N ILE A 17 -5.45 10.58 8.90
CA ILE A 17 -5.31 10.21 7.48
C ILE A 17 -4.22 9.14 7.28
N GLY A 18 -3.21 9.09 8.13
CA GLY A 18 -2.01 8.28 7.94
C GLY A 18 -0.91 9.08 7.26
N ILE A 19 -0.34 8.58 6.18
CA ILE A 19 0.65 9.30 5.38
C ILE A 19 -0.06 10.16 4.34
N LYS A 20 0.33 11.44 4.26
CA LYS A 20 -0.22 12.37 3.26
C LYS A 20 -0.02 11.81 1.85
N ASN A 21 -1.08 11.81 1.07
CA ASN A 21 -1.15 11.30 -0.31
C ASN A 21 -0.96 9.78 -0.47
N ASP A 22 -0.85 9.00 0.62
CA ASP A 22 -0.84 7.54 0.50
C ASP A 22 -2.26 7.02 0.23
N ARG A 23 -2.37 6.12 -0.73
CA ARG A 23 -3.62 5.42 -1.11
C ARG A 23 -4.81 6.33 -1.44
N ILE A 24 -4.56 7.56 -1.87
CA ILE A 24 -5.61 8.51 -2.27
C ILE A 24 -6.26 8.19 -3.62
N PHE A 25 -5.69 7.29 -4.40
CA PHE A 25 -6.23 6.81 -5.66
C PHE A 25 -6.54 5.32 -5.60
N ALA A 26 -7.60 4.93 -6.29
CA ALA A 26 -7.95 3.52 -6.51
C ALA A 26 -8.60 3.35 -7.88
N PHE A 27 -8.56 2.11 -8.41
CA PHE A 27 -9.38 1.72 -9.54
C PHE A 27 -10.58 0.91 -9.05
N THR A 28 -11.73 1.18 -9.64
CA THR A 28 -12.97 0.42 -9.41
C THR A 28 -13.38 -0.31 -10.68
N ARG A 29 -14.20 -1.34 -10.53
CA ARG A 29 -14.88 -2.08 -11.61
C ARG A 29 -16.38 -1.88 -11.56
N LEU A 30 -16.83 -0.66 -11.35
CA LEU A 30 -18.23 -0.28 -11.32
C LEU A 30 -18.77 -0.17 -12.75
N ILE A 31 -20.10 -0.12 -12.87
CA ILE A 31 -20.78 -0.18 -14.17
C ILE A 31 -20.55 1.09 -14.97
N ASN A 32 -20.50 2.25 -14.32
CA ASN A 32 -20.35 3.54 -14.97
C ASN A 32 -19.64 4.57 -14.07
N GLN A 33 -19.31 5.72 -14.65
CA GLN A 33 -18.60 6.81 -13.95
C GLN A 33 -19.44 7.45 -12.83
N ILE A 34 -20.76 7.47 -12.94
CA ILE A 34 -21.65 8.02 -11.91
C ILE A 34 -21.57 7.18 -10.65
N GLU A 35 -21.62 5.86 -10.78
CA GLU A 35 -21.43 4.96 -9.64
C GLU A 35 -20.04 5.08 -9.04
N ALA A 36 -18.99 5.21 -9.86
CA ALA A 36 -17.63 5.41 -9.39
C ALA A 36 -17.50 6.71 -8.57
N ASN A 37 -18.10 7.81 -9.03
CA ASN A 37 -18.10 9.09 -8.33
C ASN A 37 -18.89 9.02 -7.01
N ASN A 38 -20.01 8.32 -6.99
CA ASN A 38 -20.79 8.10 -5.77
C ASN A 38 -20.03 7.23 -4.76
N PHE A 39 -19.38 6.20 -5.23
CA PHE A 39 -18.56 5.32 -4.43
C PHE A 39 -17.33 6.04 -3.84
N GLU A 40 -16.72 6.96 -4.57
CA GLU A 40 -15.64 7.82 -4.12
C GLU A 40 -16.04 8.65 -2.90
N LYS A 41 -17.25 9.21 -2.93
CA LYS A 41 -17.79 10.08 -1.87
C LYS A 41 -18.29 9.31 -0.65
N ASN A 42 -18.84 8.10 -0.87
CA ASN A 42 -19.45 7.30 0.18
C ASN A 42 -18.42 6.44 0.92
N THR A 43 -17.76 7.02 1.93
CA THR A 43 -16.66 6.37 2.66
C THR A 43 -17.13 5.24 3.58
N LYS A 44 -18.40 5.23 4.02
CA LYS A 44 -18.94 4.25 4.98
C LYS A 44 -19.33 2.91 4.34
N LYS A 45 -19.55 2.89 3.04
CA LYS A 45 -20.06 1.70 2.30
C LYS A 45 -19.08 1.19 1.23
N ARG A 46 -17.77 1.37 1.45
CA ARG A 46 -16.77 0.90 0.49
C ARG A 46 -16.66 -0.63 0.52
N ASN A 47 -17.28 -1.27 -0.45
CA ASN A 47 -17.17 -2.72 -0.63
C ASN A 47 -15.91 -3.05 -1.45
N LEU A 48 -15.03 -3.87 -0.89
CA LEU A 48 -13.78 -4.29 -1.53
C LEU A 48 -13.98 -4.99 -2.88
N ASN A 49 -15.13 -5.62 -3.08
CA ASN A 49 -15.44 -6.30 -4.34
C ASN A 49 -15.53 -5.34 -5.53
N PHE A 50 -15.76 -4.06 -5.29
CA PHE A 50 -15.78 -3.05 -6.36
C PHE A 50 -14.41 -2.49 -6.70
N PHE A 51 -13.39 -2.75 -5.88
CA PHE A 51 -12.02 -2.31 -6.18
C PHE A 51 -11.27 -3.31 -7.05
N LEU A 52 -10.42 -2.78 -7.91
CA LEU A 52 -9.35 -3.55 -8.51
C LEU A 52 -8.18 -3.64 -7.51
N THR A 53 -7.95 -4.82 -7.00
CA THR A 53 -6.89 -5.11 -6.03
C THR A 53 -5.86 -6.05 -6.64
N LEU A 54 -4.68 -6.16 -6.07
CA LEU A 54 -3.68 -7.14 -6.54
C LEU A 54 -4.15 -8.60 -6.38
N ARG A 55 -5.20 -8.86 -5.57
CA ARG A 55 -5.78 -10.19 -5.41
C ARG A 55 -6.66 -10.60 -6.59
N ASN A 56 -7.46 -9.66 -7.10
CA ASN A 56 -8.42 -9.91 -8.19
C ASN A 56 -7.95 -9.37 -9.54
N SER A 57 -6.89 -8.58 -9.58
CA SER A 57 -6.33 -7.92 -10.76
C SER A 57 -4.81 -7.83 -10.65
N PRO A 58 -4.11 -9.00 -10.69
CA PRO A 58 -2.64 -9.07 -10.52
C PRO A 58 -1.87 -8.18 -11.49
N PHE A 59 -2.39 -7.99 -12.70
CA PHE A 59 -1.79 -7.13 -13.72
C PHE A 59 -1.49 -5.70 -13.23
N LEU A 60 -2.25 -5.20 -12.25
CA LEU A 60 -1.99 -3.88 -11.67
C LEU A 60 -0.61 -3.78 -11.01
N ASN A 61 0.01 -4.90 -10.67
CA ASN A 61 1.33 -4.90 -10.06
C ASN A 61 2.45 -4.49 -11.03
N LYS A 62 2.22 -4.59 -12.35
CA LYS A 62 3.13 -4.12 -13.40
C LYS A 62 3.21 -2.60 -13.47
N TYR A 63 2.18 -1.89 -12.98
CA TYR A 63 2.04 -0.45 -13.09
C TYR A 63 2.49 0.26 -11.81
N ASN A 64 3.25 1.33 -12.01
CA ASN A 64 3.60 2.29 -10.97
C ASN A 64 2.94 3.63 -11.24
N PHE A 65 2.72 4.39 -10.18
CA PHE A 65 2.12 5.72 -10.26
C PHE A 65 3.00 6.71 -9.51
N GLU A 66 3.27 7.84 -10.15
CA GLU A 66 3.97 8.95 -9.51
C GLU A 66 3.05 10.16 -9.47
N LEU A 67 2.96 10.77 -8.29
CA LEU A 67 2.26 12.03 -8.09
C LEU A 67 3.28 13.14 -7.87
N LYS A 68 3.30 14.12 -8.77
CA LYS A 68 4.09 15.34 -8.61
C LYS A 68 3.14 16.53 -8.70
N GLU A 69 3.02 17.26 -7.59
CA GLU A 69 2.07 18.37 -7.47
C GLU A 69 0.64 17.97 -7.85
N LYS A 70 0.19 18.38 -9.03
CA LYS A 70 -1.14 18.09 -9.59
C LYS A 70 -1.10 17.19 -10.82
N GLU A 71 0.01 16.50 -11.04
CA GLU A 71 0.20 15.59 -12.16
C GLU A 71 0.33 14.16 -11.68
N LEU A 72 -0.43 13.26 -12.27
CA LEU A 72 -0.35 11.82 -12.03
C LEU A 72 0.22 11.13 -13.27
N SER A 73 1.35 10.46 -13.09
CA SER A 73 2.02 9.67 -14.10
C SER A 73 1.73 8.18 -13.91
N LEU A 74 1.43 7.50 -15.00
CA LEU A 74 1.33 6.05 -15.08
C LEU A 74 2.60 5.50 -15.73
N LEU A 75 3.27 4.59 -15.04
CA LEU A 75 4.47 3.93 -15.54
C LEU A 75 4.22 2.42 -15.66
N LEU A 76 4.85 1.80 -16.67
CA LEU A 76 4.95 0.34 -16.83
C LEU A 76 6.42 -0.01 -16.93
N ASN A 77 6.91 -0.89 -16.05
CA ASN A 77 8.32 -1.24 -15.98
C ASN A 77 9.23 0.00 -15.92
N ASN A 78 8.84 0.97 -15.09
CA ASN A 78 9.52 2.28 -14.90
C ASN A 78 9.57 3.19 -16.14
N LYS A 79 8.88 2.84 -17.23
CA LYS A 79 8.74 3.71 -18.39
C LYS A 79 7.41 4.47 -18.33
N LEU A 80 7.47 5.79 -18.53
CA LEU A 80 6.27 6.63 -18.59
C LEU A 80 5.37 6.21 -19.75
N ILE A 81 4.11 5.93 -19.46
CA ILE A 81 3.09 5.58 -20.46
C ILE A 81 2.14 6.74 -20.69
N LYS A 82 1.65 7.30 -19.59
CA LYS A 82 0.64 8.35 -19.61
C LYS A 82 0.83 9.30 -18.45
N LYS A 83 0.61 10.59 -18.71
CA LYS A 83 0.61 11.63 -17.69
C LYS A 83 -0.70 12.40 -17.80
N ILE A 84 -1.32 12.67 -16.67
CA ILE A 84 -2.57 13.41 -16.61
C ILE A 84 -2.49 14.54 -15.58
N SER A 85 -3.18 15.66 -15.85
CA SER A 85 -3.42 16.71 -14.87
C SER A 85 -4.62 16.34 -14.00
N LEU A 86 -4.49 16.50 -12.68
CA LEU A 86 -5.57 16.27 -11.72
C LEU A 86 -6.54 17.45 -11.60
N ASN A 87 -6.27 18.58 -12.27
CA ASN A 87 -7.18 19.72 -12.30
C ASN A 87 -8.47 19.44 -13.08
N ASN A 88 -8.42 18.49 -14.03
CA ASN A 88 -9.58 18.07 -14.79
C ASN A 88 -9.87 16.57 -14.56
N ARG A 89 -11.05 16.27 -14.02
CA ARG A 89 -11.51 14.90 -13.75
C ARG A 89 -11.73 14.07 -15.01
N ASP A 90 -11.99 14.66 -16.15
CA ASP A 90 -12.13 13.94 -17.43
C ASP A 90 -10.82 13.23 -17.81
N ASN A 91 -9.69 13.73 -17.35
CA ASN A 91 -8.40 13.09 -17.54
C ASN A 91 -8.30 11.71 -16.87
N PHE A 92 -9.09 11.44 -15.81
CA PHE A 92 -9.14 10.14 -15.16
C PHE A 92 -9.63 9.04 -16.11
N LYS A 93 -10.56 9.39 -16.99
CA LYS A 93 -11.07 8.49 -18.03
C LYS A 93 -9.96 8.05 -18.97
N THR A 94 -9.11 8.98 -19.40
CA THR A 94 -8.01 8.68 -20.35
C THR A 94 -7.00 7.68 -19.77
N LEU A 95 -6.73 7.75 -18.45
CA LEU A 95 -5.83 6.83 -17.78
C LEU A 95 -6.49 5.46 -17.60
N SER A 96 -7.79 5.44 -17.29
CA SER A 96 -8.59 4.23 -17.20
C SER A 96 -8.67 3.48 -18.53
N GLU A 97 -8.88 4.19 -19.62
CA GLU A 97 -8.91 3.64 -20.98
C GLU A 97 -7.54 3.09 -21.41
N GLU A 98 -6.45 3.76 -21.02
CA GLU A 98 -5.10 3.27 -21.32
C GLU A 98 -4.84 1.91 -20.67
N ILE A 99 -5.23 1.73 -19.39
CA ILE A 99 -5.11 0.43 -18.72
C ILE A 99 -6.04 -0.59 -19.37
N LYS A 100 -7.30 -0.22 -19.66
CA LYS A 100 -8.26 -1.11 -20.31
C LYS A 100 -7.73 -1.65 -21.63
N ARG A 101 -7.18 -0.77 -22.48
CA ARG A 101 -6.60 -1.10 -23.77
C ARG A 101 -5.40 -2.04 -23.65
N ARG A 102 -4.45 -1.73 -22.76
CA ARG A 102 -3.22 -2.51 -22.56
C ARG A 102 -3.48 -3.90 -22.03
N GLU A 103 -4.38 -4.00 -21.06
CA GLU A 103 -4.72 -5.28 -20.42
C GLU A 103 -5.88 -6.00 -21.14
N LYS A 104 -6.35 -5.48 -22.27
CA LYS A 104 -7.42 -6.06 -23.10
C LYS A 104 -8.66 -6.40 -22.26
N LEU A 105 -9.05 -5.51 -21.34
CA LEU A 105 -10.18 -5.75 -20.44
C LEU A 105 -11.51 -5.62 -21.20
N THR A 106 -12.20 -6.73 -21.43
CA THR A 106 -13.47 -6.77 -22.16
C THR A 106 -14.69 -6.76 -21.25
N ARG A 107 -14.55 -7.29 -20.01
CA ARG A 107 -15.69 -7.50 -19.09
C ARG A 107 -16.09 -6.26 -18.31
N TYR A 108 -15.20 -5.28 -18.14
CA TYR A 108 -15.44 -4.05 -17.40
C TYR A 108 -14.48 -2.94 -17.84
N THR A 109 -14.85 -1.71 -17.51
CA THR A 109 -13.96 -0.55 -17.62
C THR A 109 -13.45 -0.20 -16.22
N PRO A 110 -12.14 -0.11 -15.99
CA PRO A 110 -11.62 0.40 -14.72
C PRO A 110 -11.93 1.89 -14.61
N TYR A 111 -12.43 2.36 -13.47
CA TYR A 111 -12.62 3.78 -13.21
C TYR A 111 -11.66 4.24 -12.13
N LEU A 112 -10.81 5.22 -12.47
CA LEU A 112 -9.94 5.86 -11.49
C LEU A 112 -10.77 6.80 -10.61
N ILE A 113 -10.61 6.68 -9.30
CA ILE A 113 -11.23 7.55 -8.30
C ILE A 113 -10.15 8.10 -7.36
N GLN A 114 -10.44 9.25 -6.74
CA GLN A 114 -9.54 9.94 -5.82
C GLN A 114 -10.29 10.40 -4.57
N ASN A 115 -9.71 10.14 -3.38
CA ASN A 115 -10.16 10.77 -2.15
C ASN A 115 -8.97 11.08 -1.24
N THR A 116 -8.72 12.37 -1.03
CA THR A 116 -7.58 12.86 -0.23
C THR A 116 -7.86 12.85 1.27
N ASN A 117 -9.12 12.92 1.67
CA ASN A 117 -9.52 12.96 3.08
C ASN A 117 -9.77 11.56 3.66
N PHE A 118 -10.16 10.62 2.79
CA PHE A 118 -10.46 9.24 3.16
C PHE A 118 -9.76 8.30 2.19
N PRO A 119 -8.47 8.00 2.40
CA PRO A 119 -7.70 7.10 1.53
C PRO A 119 -8.33 5.72 1.36
N PHE A 120 -7.97 5.03 0.29
CA PHE A 120 -8.51 3.72 -0.04
C PHE A 120 -7.65 2.61 0.57
N PHE A 121 -8.01 2.18 1.78
CA PHE A 121 -7.42 1.02 2.41
C PHE A 121 -8.28 -0.22 2.14
N ASP A 122 -7.62 -1.33 1.88
CA ASP A 122 -8.24 -2.62 1.64
C ASP A 122 -8.34 -3.49 2.91
N THR A 123 -7.75 -3.02 4.01
CA THR A 123 -7.73 -3.72 5.30
C THR A 123 -7.96 -2.75 6.46
N MET A 124 -8.45 -3.28 7.56
CA MET A 124 -8.53 -2.62 8.85
C MET A 124 -7.22 -2.80 9.62
N PRO A 125 -6.82 -1.88 10.50
CA PRO A 125 -7.50 -0.62 10.83
C PRO A 125 -7.27 0.44 9.73
N HIS A 126 -8.30 1.24 9.46
CA HIS A 126 -8.20 2.36 8.54
C HIS A 126 -7.17 3.38 9.04
N ASN A 127 -6.54 4.11 8.13
CA ASN A 127 -5.55 5.15 8.40
C ASN A 127 -4.26 4.63 9.06
N SER A 128 -3.95 3.35 8.90
CA SER A 128 -2.77 2.74 9.47
C SER A 128 -1.57 2.88 8.55
N ILE A 129 -0.41 3.04 9.17
CA ILE A 129 0.89 3.07 8.52
C ILE A 129 1.55 1.72 8.77
N SER A 130 2.01 1.07 7.72
CA SER A 130 2.70 -0.22 7.84
C SER A 130 4.19 -0.01 8.14
N LEU A 131 4.67 -0.63 9.23
CA LEU A 131 6.07 -0.69 9.58
C LEU A 131 6.56 -2.13 9.45
N ILE A 132 7.68 -2.33 8.78
CA ILE A 132 8.25 -3.63 8.48
C ILE A 132 9.71 -3.67 8.90
N ASN A 133 10.09 -4.71 9.63
CA ASN A 133 11.47 -4.96 10.01
C ASN A 133 12.20 -5.73 8.89
N MET A 134 13.25 -5.11 8.36
CA MET A 134 14.07 -5.71 7.30
C MET A 134 14.77 -6.99 7.75
N ASN A 135 15.11 -7.10 9.04
CA ASN A 135 15.73 -8.32 9.56
C ASN A 135 14.73 -9.47 9.70
N SER A 136 13.43 -9.17 9.95
CA SER A 136 12.36 -10.18 9.85
C SER A 136 12.20 -10.73 8.43
N ILE A 137 12.32 -9.86 7.41
CA ILE A 137 12.32 -10.31 6.01
C ILE A 137 13.54 -11.19 5.71
N ARG A 138 14.74 -10.79 6.16
CA ARG A 138 15.97 -11.59 5.94
C ARG A 138 15.93 -12.94 6.64
N ASP A 139 15.40 -13.00 7.87
CA ASP A 139 15.22 -14.27 8.58
C ASP A 139 14.23 -15.18 7.84
N PHE A 140 13.13 -14.61 7.34
CA PHE A 140 12.18 -15.35 6.53
C PHE A 140 12.79 -15.83 5.20
N GLU A 141 13.51 -14.97 4.48
CA GLU A 141 14.21 -15.29 3.24
C GLU A 141 15.16 -16.49 3.42
N LYS A 142 15.96 -16.46 4.49
CA LYS A 142 16.89 -17.53 4.83
C LYS A 142 16.17 -18.85 5.10
N LYS A 143 15.12 -18.83 5.94
CA LYS A 143 14.38 -20.05 6.31
C LYS A 143 13.49 -20.60 5.19
N ALA A 144 12.98 -19.72 4.33
CA ALA A 144 12.20 -20.10 3.16
C ALA A 144 13.09 -20.66 2.01
N ASN A 145 14.40 -20.45 2.10
CA ASN A 145 15.37 -20.71 1.04
C ASN A 145 14.91 -20.11 -0.31
N HIS A 146 14.41 -18.87 -0.27
CA HIS A 146 13.85 -18.18 -1.42
C HIS A 146 14.07 -16.69 -1.28
N LYS A 147 14.58 -16.02 -2.34
CA LYS A 147 14.85 -14.59 -2.32
C LYS A 147 13.54 -13.79 -2.22
N ILE A 148 13.43 -12.97 -1.18
CA ILE A 148 12.21 -12.20 -0.86
C ILE A 148 12.50 -10.71 -0.95
N SER A 149 12.04 -10.07 -2.02
CA SER A 149 12.08 -8.60 -2.09
C SER A 149 11.15 -7.97 -1.05
N HIS A 150 11.61 -6.95 -0.36
CA HIS A 150 10.80 -6.18 0.60
C HIS A 150 9.62 -5.47 -0.06
N ASP A 151 9.70 -5.12 -1.34
CA ASP A 151 8.65 -4.45 -2.11
C ASP A 151 7.34 -5.25 -2.16
N ARG A 152 7.40 -6.58 -2.01
CA ARG A 152 6.21 -7.44 -1.93
C ARG A 152 5.28 -7.05 -0.80
N PHE A 153 5.85 -6.56 0.31
CA PHE A 153 5.10 -6.20 1.51
C PHE A 153 4.49 -4.81 1.44
N ARG A 154 4.96 -3.97 0.50
CA ARG A 154 4.44 -2.62 0.27
C ARG A 154 4.35 -1.81 1.57
N GLY A 155 5.42 -1.90 2.38
CA GLY A 155 5.55 -1.19 3.65
C GLY A 155 5.68 0.32 3.42
N ASN A 156 5.15 1.10 4.36
CA ASN A 156 5.36 2.55 4.37
C ASN A 156 6.69 2.92 5.03
N ILE A 157 7.03 2.21 6.12
CA ILE A 157 8.25 2.41 6.90
C ILE A 157 8.99 1.09 6.97
N TYR A 158 10.27 1.12 6.63
CA TYR A 158 11.17 -0.01 6.80
C TYR A 158 12.22 0.32 7.85
N ILE A 159 12.36 -0.56 8.84
CA ILE A 159 13.35 -0.43 9.90
C ILE A 159 14.41 -1.50 9.78
N LYS A 160 15.62 -1.20 10.26
CA LYS A 160 16.78 -2.09 10.23
C LYS A 160 17.57 -1.99 11.53
N ASN A 161 18.58 -2.85 11.71
CA ASN A 161 19.47 -2.87 12.87
C ASN A 161 18.77 -3.19 14.20
N ILE A 162 17.73 -4.02 14.14
CA ILE A 162 17.06 -4.60 15.30
C ILE A 162 16.83 -6.08 15.06
N ASP A 163 16.60 -6.86 16.12
CA ASP A 163 16.39 -8.30 16.00
C ASP A 163 15.14 -8.64 15.19
N PRO A 164 15.18 -9.75 14.43
CA PRO A 164 14.02 -10.22 13.70
C PRO A 164 12.81 -10.42 14.62
N TRP A 165 11.64 -10.00 14.15
CA TRP A 165 10.32 -10.22 14.80
C TRP A 165 10.10 -9.47 16.12
N ILE A 166 11.09 -8.72 16.63
CA ILE A 166 10.96 -7.96 17.90
C ILE A 166 9.80 -6.96 17.85
N GLU A 167 9.50 -6.42 16.67
CA GLU A 167 8.39 -5.50 16.43
C GLU A 167 7.03 -6.10 16.84
N PHE A 168 6.89 -7.41 16.85
CA PHE A 168 5.65 -8.08 17.26
C PHE A 168 5.36 -7.92 18.78
N GLY A 169 6.41 -7.72 19.58
CA GLY A 169 6.29 -7.42 21.01
C GLY A 169 5.88 -5.96 21.30
N TRP A 170 5.77 -5.12 20.28
CA TRP A 170 5.34 -3.73 20.44
C TRP A 170 3.82 -3.55 20.29
N VAL A 171 3.08 -4.59 19.90
CA VAL A 171 1.61 -4.52 19.80
C VAL A 171 1.01 -4.02 21.11
N ASN A 172 0.06 -3.08 21.01
CA ASN A 172 -0.59 -2.33 22.10
C ASN A 172 0.29 -1.27 22.78
N LYS A 173 1.58 -1.19 22.50
CA LYS A 173 2.48 -0.14 23.00
C LYS A 173 2.39 1.12 22.14
N GLN A 174 2.96 2.20 22.67
CA GLN A 174 3.21 3.42 21.91
C GLN A 174 4.67 3.46 21.48
N ILE A 175 4.91 4.02 20.30
CA ILE A 175 6.26 4.29 19.79
C ILE A 175 6.34 5.72 19.29
N LEU A 176 7.50 6.31 19.46
CA LEU A 176 7.83 7.64 18.95
C LEU A 176 8.86 7.49 17.83
N ILE A 177 8.58 8.11 16.68
CA ILE A 177 9.53 8.23 15.56
C ILE A 177 9.67 9.71 15.26
N ASN A 178 10.83 10.29 15.54
CA ASN A 178 11.03 11.74 15.58
C ASN A 178 9.98 12.41 16.51
N ASP A 179 9.13 13.28 15.98
CA ASP A 179 8.04 13.96 16.68
C ASP A 179 6.67 13.27 16.53
N CYS A 180 6.62 12.18 15.79
CA CYS A 180 5.38 11.45 15.52
C CYS A 180 5.15 10.36 16.56
N LEU A 181 4.09 10.47 17.34
CA LEU A 181 3.64 9.46 18.28
C LEU A 181 2.64 8.51 17.58
N PHE A 182 2.86 7.21 17.79
CA PHE A 182 2.00 6.15 17.24
C PHE A 182 1.56 5.17 18.31
N LYS A 183 0.34 4.64 18.17
CA LYS A 183 -0.06 3.39 18.81
C LYS A 183 0.22 2.24 17.86
N VAL A 184 0.89 1.19 18.32
CA VAL A 184 1.03 -0.06 17.58
C VAL A 184 -0.29 -0.83 17.72
N ALA A 185 -1.01 -0.97 16.59
CA ALA A 185 -2.36 -1.52 16.60
C ALA A 185 -2.35 -3.05 16.59
N GLU A 186 -1.72 -3.63 15.59
CA GLU A 186 -1.72 -5.09 15.38
C GLU A 186 -0.58 -5.54 14.43
N LYS A 187 -0.35 -6.84 14.38
CA LYS A 187 0.51 -7.48 13.37
C LYS A 187 -0.21 -7.48 12.02
N ILE A 188 0.56 -7.39 10.91
CA ILE A 188 -0.02 -7.34 9.56
C ILE A 188 -0.16 -8.76 8.97
N PRO A 189 -1.37 -9.31 8.87
CA PRO A 189 -1.58 -10.56 8.16
C PRO A 189 -1.36 -10.37 6.66
N ARG A 190 -0.62 -11.28 6.03
CA ARG A 190 -0.31 -11.21 4.60
C ARG A 190 -1.30 -12.02 3.79
N CYS A 191 -1.68 -11.46 2.65
CA CYS A 191 -2.60 -12.10 1.70
C CYS A 191 -1.86 -12.46 0.41
N SER A 192 -2.56 -13.12 -0.52
CA SER A 192 -2.00 -13.55 -1.81
C SER A 192 -1.43 -12.43 -2.69
N ALA A 193 -1.72 -11.17 -2.41
CA ALA A 193 -1.09 -10.06 -3.11
C ALA A 193 0.45 -10.03 -2.94
N THR A 194 0.97 -10.59 -1.83
CA THR A 194 2.40 -10.69 -1.58
C THR A 194 3.09 -11.83 -2.34
N ASN A 195 2.32 -12.69 -3.02
CA ASN A 195 2.86 -13.76 -3.86
C ASN A 195 3.45 -13.22 -5.16
N LEU A 196 3.02 -12.03 -5.58
CA LEU A 196 3.45 -11.43 -6.84
C LEU A 196 4.91 -10.96 -6.77
N VAL A 197 5.66 -11.26 -7.81
CA VAL A 197 6.98 -10.66 -8.03
C VAL A 197 6.80 -9.14 -8.21
N PRO A 198 7.59 -8.30 -7.55
CA PRO A 198 7.48 -6.84 -7.71
C PRO A 198 7.54 -6.41 -9.17
N ASN A 199 6.69 -5.46 -9.54
CA ASN A 199 6.54 -4.93 -10.90
C ASN A 199 6.13 -5.98 -11.96
N SER A 200 5.55 -7.10 -11.55
CA SER A 200 5.12 -8.21 -12.41
C SER A 200 3.77 -8.75 -11.95
N ASP A 201 3.07 -9.47 -12.81
CA ASP A 201 1.85 -10.25 -12.49
C ASP A 201 2.17 -11.74 -12.26
N VAL A 202 3.45 -12.11 -12.23
CA VAL A 202 3.93 -13.47 -11.97
C VAL A 202 3.89 -13.77 -10.48
N VAL A 203 3.42 -14.97 -10.16
CA VAL A 203 3.48 -15.57 -8.81
C VAL A 203 4.63 -16.58 -8.79
N ASP A 204 5.60 -16.38 -7.89
CA ASP A 204 6.76 -17.30 -7.73
C ASP A 204 6.77 -18.02 -6.38
N ILE A 205 5.99 -17.57 -5.42
CA ILE A 205 5.89 -18.15 -4.07
C ILE A 205 4.49 -17.95 -3.49
N ASN A 206 4.00 -18.90 -2.69
CA ASN A 206 2.86 -18.68 -1.82
C ASN A 206 3.37 -18.20 -0.44
N LEU A 207 3.60 -16.89 -0.35
CA LEU A 207 4.23 -16.26 0.81
C LEU A 207 3.45 -16.46 2.13
N PRO A 208 2.12 -16.24 2.19
CA PRO A 208 1.36 -16.50 3.42
C PRO A 208 1.40 -17.95 3.87
N LYS A 209 1.35 -18.90 2.94
CA LYS A 209 1.48 -20.35 3.24
C LYS A 209 2.87 -20.62 3.81
N LYS A 210 3.91 -20.09 3.19
CA LYS A 210 5.30 -20.29 3.62
C LYS A 210 5.58 -19.69 4.99
N LEU A 211 5.04 -18.49 5.30
CA LEU A 211 5.10 -17.90 6.64
C LEU A 211 4.43 -18.82 7.68
N ARG A 212 3.27 -19.39 7.35
CA ARG A 212 2.56 -20.30 8.28
C ARG A 212 3.34 -21.58 8.52
N GLU A 213 3.93 -22.16 7.49
CA GLU A 213 4.75 -23.36 7.60
C GLU A 213 5.97 -23.17 8.52
N ILE A 214 6.63 -22.00 8.42
CA ILE A 214 7.89 -21.74 9.13
C ILE A 214 7.64 -21.18 10.55
N TYR A 215 6.64 -20.31 10.73
CA TYR A 215 6.43 -19.55 11.98
C TYR A 215 5.07 -19.78 12.65
N GLY A 216 4.18 -20.59 12.07
CA GLY A 216 2.83 -20.82 12.60
C GLY A 216 1.86 -19.67 12.35
N HIS A 217 2.25 -18.61 11.66
CA HIS A 217 1.41 -17.44 11.37
C HIS A 217 1.66 -16.88 9.97
N ILE A 218 0.78 -15.97 9.52
CA ILE A 218 0.90 -15.32 8.20
C ILE A 218 1.33 -13.84 8.29
N ASN A 219 1.83 -13.41 9.46
CA ASN A 219 2.10 -12.00 9.71
C ASN A 219 3.51 -11.58 9.28
N MET A 220 3.66 -10.33 8.81
CA MET A 220 4.94 -9.67 8.54
C MET A 220 4.78 -8.17 8.75
N GLY A 221 5.48 -7.61 9.76
CA GLY A 221 5.37 -6.21 10.17
C GLY A 221 4.15 -5.92 11.05
N ILE A 222 3.98 -4.65 11.38
CA ILE A 222 2.94 -4.13 12.28
C ILE A 222 2.25 -2.90 11.69
N TYR A 223 1.01 -2.65 12.10
CA TYR A 223 0.29 -1.43 11.79
C TYR A 223 0.45 -0.39 12.89
N LEU A 224 0.75 0.83 12.48
CA LEU A 224 0.86 2.01 13.33
C LEU A 224 -0.33 2.93 13.11
N LYS A 225 -1.02 3.31 14.19
CA LYS A 225 -2.05 4.35 14.18
C LYS A 225 -1.41 5.66 14.64
N PRO A 226 -1.35 6.70 13.80
CA PRO A 226 -0.78 7.98 14.20
C PRO A 226 -1.64 8.66 15.27
N LEU A 227 -1.02 9.13 16.35
CA LEU A 227 -1.65 9.86 17.43
C LEU A 227 -1.39 11.36 17.32
N THR A 228 -0.31 11.76 16.63
CA THR A 228 0.04 13.16 16.36
C THR A 228 0.26 13.37 14.87
N ASP A 229 0.17 14.62 14.43
CA ASP A 229 0.74 15.08 13.16
C ASP A 229 2.25 15.18 13.30
N GLY A 230 2.99 15.07 12.19
CA GLY A 230 4.44 15.28 12.22
C GLY A 230 5.11 14.86 10.91
N LYS A 231 6.43 14.76 10.96
CA LYS A 231 7.27 14.41 9.83
C LYS A 231 8.29 13.35 10.24
N ILE A 232 8.41 12.30 9.44
CA ILE A 232 9.41 11.24 9.60
C ILE A 232 10.42 11.37 8.47
N ASN A 233 11.70 11.29 8.78
CA ASN A 233 12.81 11.31 7.83
C ASN A 233 13.53 9.96 7.80
N ILE A 234 14.32 9.75 6.75
CA ILE A 234 15.25 8.61 6.71
C ILE A 234 16.23 8.76 7.87
N SER A 235 16.50 7.67 8.55
CA SER A 235 17.41 7.57 9.72
C SER A 235 16.85 8.08 11.04
N ASP A 236 15.60 8.52 11.12
CA ASP A 236 14.96 8.81 12.40
C ASP A 236 14.94 7.55 13.29
N GLN A 237 15.18 7.77 14.60
CA GLN A 237 15.22 6.71 15.59
C GLN A 237 13.83 6.39 16.11
N ILE A 238 13.61 5.11 16.45
CA ILE A 238 12.39 4.65 17.10
C ILE A 238 12.63 4.50 18.59
N LYS A 239 11.75 5.11 19.40
CA LYS A 239 11.70 4.93 20.86
C LYS A 239 10.41 4.24 21.24
N ILE A 240 10.49 3.19 22.05
CA ILE A 240 9.30 2.54 22.61
C ILE A 240 8.92 3.34 23.84
N ILE A 241 7.65 3.75 23.90
CA ILE A 241 7.04 4.43 25.02
C ILE A 241 6.05 3.40 25.61
N THR A 242 6.25 3.04 26.83
CA THR A 242 5.46 2.00 27.51
C THR A 242 4.01 2.42 27.75
#